data_6223e29b3aca081e37aa0fd9bf769226
#
_entry.id   6223e29b3aca081e37aa0fd9bf769226
#
_cell.length_a   1.000
_cell.length_b   1.000
_cell.length_c   1.000
_cell.angle_alpha   90.00
_cell.angle_beta   90.00
_cell.angle_gamma   90.00
#
_symmetry.space_group_name_H-M   'P 1'
#
loop_
_entity.id
_entity.type
_entity.pdbx_description
1 polymer ?
#
loop_
_entity_poly.entity_id
_entity_poly.type
_entity_poly.pdbx_seq_one_letter_code
_entity_poly.pdbx_strand_id
1 'polypeptide(L)'
;MIIPQNIIDELIAQAEKDAPNESCGYLLGSLTPNPSPKGEGDFEAIVTENYWMENIDHSSEHFSFAPKDQFAALRYAREKGLKILANWHSHPASPSRPSQEDLRLANDPTIRYAILSLLDGEPKLNSFKILNGEVVDKEIHL
;
A
#
# COMPACT_ATOMS: atom_id res chain seq x y z
N MET A 1 -6.22 1.32 -9.38
CA MET A 1 -6.69 1.32 -7.96
C MET A 1 -7.04 2.74 -7.56
N ILE A 2 -8.21 2.94 -6.99
CA ILE A 2 -8.64 4.24 -6.49
C ILE A 2 -8.36 4.31 -4.99
N ILE A 3 -7.64 5.34 -4.57
CA ILE A 3 -7.42 5.63 -3.13
C ILE A 3 -8.09 6.97 -2.84
N PRO A 4 -9.22 6.99 -2.10
CA PRO A 4 -9.91 8.23 -1.77
C PRO A 4 -9.03 9.19 -0.97
N GLN A 5 -9.30 10.49 -1.10
CA GLN A 5 -8.48 11.53 -0.44
C GLN A 5 -8.46 11.36 1.08
N ASN A 6 -9.57 10.96 1.71
CA ASN A 6 -9.60 10.73 3.15
C ASN A 6 -8.64 9.62 3.58
N ILE A 7 -8.46 8.58 2.76
CA ILE A 7 -7.49 7.52 3.03
C ILE A 7 -6.07 8.05 2.83
N ILE A 8 -5.82 8.81 1.77
CA ILE A 8 -4.50 9.43 1.54
C ILE A 8 -4.12 10.30 2.74
N ASP A 9 -5.06 11.08 3.26
CA ASP A 9 -4.82 11.92 4.44
C ASP A 9 -4.46 11.09 5.67
N GLU A 10 -5.12 9.95 5.87
CA GLU A 10 -4.78 9.02 6.96
C GLU A 10 -3.35 8.47 6.81
N LEU A 11 -2.96 8.09 5.58
CA LEU A 11 -1.61 7.58 5.32
C LEU A 11 -0.55 8.64 5.62
N ILE A 12 -0.78 9.89 5.19
CA ILE A 12 0.14 10.99 5.45
C ILE A 12 0.27 11.23 6.96
N ALA A 13 -0.84 11.29 7.68
CA ALA A 13 -0.84 11.52 9.12
C ALA A 13 -0.08 10.40 9.85
N GLN A 14 -0.30 9.15 9.45
CA GLN A 14 0.39 8.01 10.06
C GLN A 14 1.88 8.01 9.75
N ALA A 15 2.24 8.32 8.50
CA ALA A 15 3.63 8.39 8.10
C ALA A 15 4.40 9.49 8.84
N GLU A 16 3.79 10.64 9.01
CA GLU A 16 4.37 11.75 9.78
C GLU A 16 4.54 11.38 11.25
N LYS A 17 3.57 10.69 11.82
CA LYS A 17 3.60 10.25 13.23
C LYS A 17 4.72 9.23 13.46
N ASP A 18 4.94 8.31 12.53
CA ASP A 18 5.93 7.25 12.67
C ASP A 18 7.34 7.69 12.26
N ALA A 19 7.47 8.81 11.52
CA ALA A 19 8.78 9.32 11.10
C ALA A 19 9.69 9.56 12.31
N PRO A 20 10.99 9.26 12.22
CA PRO A 20 11.77 8.91 11.04
C PRO A 20 11.70 7.43 10.62
N ASN A 21 10.90 6.63 11.29
CA ASN A 21 10.73 5.22 10.93
C ASN A 21 9.72 5.08 9.79
N GLU A 22 9.86 4.01 9.00
CA GLU A 22 8.87 3.68 8.00
C GLU A 22 7.57 3.27 8.67
N SER A 23 6.46 3.79 8.17
CA SER A 23 5.11 3.36 8.51
C SER A 23 4.68 2.28 7.53
N CYS A 24 3.74 1.44 7.92
CA CYS A 24 3.30 0.34 7.06
C CYS A 24 1.91 -0.16 7.40
N GLY A 25 1.34 -0.95 6.51
CA GLY A 25 0.04 -1.55 6.70
C GLY A 25 -0.53 -2.12 5.41
N TYR A 26 -1.81 -2.46 5.46
CA TYR A 26 -2.56 -2.90 4.29
C TYR A 26 -3.61 -1.86 3.90
N LEU A 27 -3.86 -1.76 2.60
CA LEU A 27 -5.02 -1.03 2.08
C LEU A 27 -6.09 -2.07 1.75
N LEU A 28 -7.24 -1.94 2.38
CA LEU A 28 -8.37 -2.84 2.23
C LEU A 28 -9.46 -2.19 1.41
N GLY A 29 -10.22 -2.99 0.70
CA GLY A 29 -11.33 -2.48 -0.08
C GLY A 29 -12.02 -3.54 -0.90
N SER A 30 -12.59 -3.14 -2.01
CA SER A 30 -13.38 -4.02 -2.86
C SER A 30 -12.98 -3.89 -4.32
N LEU A 31 -13.30 -4.94 -5.08
CA LEU A 31 -13.22 -4.92 -6.52
C LEU A 31 -14.64 -4.68 -7.05
N THR A 32 -14.83 -3.59 -7.78
CA THR A 32 -16.11 -3.29 -8.42
C THR A 32 -16.00 -3.53 -9.92
N PRO A 33 -17.06 -4.05 -10.57
CA PRO A 33 -17.05 -4.16 -12.02
C PRO A 33 -16.87 -2.78 -12.64
N ASN A 34 -15.92 -2.66 -13.57
CA ASN A 34 -15.74 -1.48 -14.39
C ASN A 34 -16.19 -1.83 -15.80
N PRO A 35 -17.43 -1.46 -16.22
CA PRO A 35 -17.92 -1.85 -17.53
C PRO A 35 -17.08 -1.20 -18.62
N SER A 36 -16.30 -2.03 -19.32
CA SER A 36 -15.59 -1.63 -20.50
C SER A 36 -16.56 -1.49 -21.67
N PRO A 37 -16.41 -0.49 -22.55
CA PRO A 37 -17.18 -0.39 -23.79
C PRO A 37 -17.05 -1.63 -24.68
N LYS A 38 -16.03 -2.47 -24.45
CA LYS A 38 -15.78 -3.69 -25.20
C LYS A 38 -16.42 -4.93 -24.59
N GLY A 39 -17.13 -4.79 -23.45
CA GLY A 39 -17.75 -5.92 -22.77
C GLY A 39 -16.79 -6.83 -22.04
N GLU A 40 -15.54 -6.44 -21.92
CA GLU A 40 -14.54 -7.17 -21.14
C GLU A 40 -14.74 -6.89 -19.66
N GLY A 41 -14.76 -7.95 -18.83
CA GLY A 41 -15.00 -7.84 -17.40
C GLY A 41 -13.77 -7.33 -16.64
N ASP A 42 -13.53 -6.03 -16.70
CA ASP A 42 -12.52 -5.39 -15.87
C ASP A 42 -13.09 -5.06 -14.50
N PHE A 43 -12.23 -5.08 -13.49
CA PHE A 43 -12.57 -4.69 -12.13
C PHE A 43 -11.72 -3.51 -11.72
N GLU A 44 -12.35 -2.55 -11.02
CA GLU A 44 -11.64 -1.45 -10.39
C GLU A 44 -11.47 -1.73 -8.90
N ALA A 45 -10.24 -1.62 -8.41
CA ALA A 45 -9.95 -1.74 -6.99
C ALA A 45 -10.21 -0.40 -6.31
N ILE A 46 -11.07 -0.40 -5.30
CA ILE A 46 -11.41 0.81 -4.54
C ILE A 46 -11.03 0.59 -3.08
N VAL A 47 -10.09 1.38 -2.58
CA VAL A 47 -9.66 1.35 -1.18
C VAL A 47 -10.70 2.03 -0.31
N THR A 48 -11.12 1.35 0.76
CA THR A 48 -12.09 1.89 1.72
C THR A 48 -11.52 2.02 3.13
N GLU A 49 -10.46 1.29 3.45
CA GLU A 49 -9.86 1.32 4.78
C GLU A 49 -8.35 1.21 4.72
N ASN A 50 -7.68 1.95 5.60
CA ASN A 50 -6.27 1.79 5.91
C ASN A 50 -6.15 0.93 7.16
N TYR A 51 -5.50 -0.22 7.07
CA TYR A 51 -5.21 -1.07 8.22
C TYR A 51 -3.74 -0.92 8.57
N TRP A 52 -3.46 0.03 9.46
CA TRP A 52 -2.10 0.28 9.93
C TRP A 52 -1.59 -0.90 10.77
N MET A 53 -0.31 -1.22 10.58
CA MET A 53 0.39 -2.20 11.42
C MET A 53 1.70 -1.61 11.90
N GLU A 54 2.13 -2.02 13.09
CA GLU A 54 3.40 -1.59 13.63
C GLU A 54 4.55 -2.13 12.77
N ASN A 55 5.51 -1.26 12.47
CA ASN A 55 6.78 -1.68 11.88
C ASN A 55 7.67 -2.22 13.00
N ILE A 56 7.77 -3.54 13.13
CA ILE A 56 8.52 -4.18 14.20
C ILE A 56 10.03 -4.03 14.04
N ASP A 57 10.50 -3.60 12.88
CA ASP A 57 11.93 -3.33 12.65
C ASP A 57 12.36 -1.98 13.20
N HIS A 58 11.39 -1.09 13.47
CA HIS A 58 11.65 0.27 13.97
C HIS A 58 12.73 0.98 13.16
N SER A 59 12.68 0.86 11.84
CA SER A 59 13.72 1.32 10.92
C SER A 59 13.22 2.43 10.00
N SER A 60 14.15 3.31 9.62
CA SER A 60 13.90 4.34 8.61
C SER A 60 14.09 3.83 7.17
N GLU A 61 14.57 2.60 6.99
CA GLU A 61 14.96 2.06 5.69
C GLU A 61 14.24 0.77 5.30
N HIS A 62 13.60 0.09 6.26
CA HIS A 62 12.86 -1.14 5.99
C HIS A 62 11.75 -1.35 7.03
N PHE A 63 10.90 -2.31 6.74
CA PHE A 63 9.78 -2.62 7.62
C PHE A 63 9.47 -4.11 7.59
N SER A 64 8.83 -4.57 8.67
CA SER A 64 8.26 -5.91 8.78
C SER A 64 7.00 -5.83 9.62
N PHE A 65 6.03 -6.68 9.31
CA PHE A 65 4.82 -6.86 10.13
C PHE A 65 5.04 -7.98 11.14
N ALA A 66 4.49 -7.83 12.33
CA ALA A 66 4.40 -8.96 13.25
C ALA A 66 3.42 -9.99 12.68
N PRO A 67 3.75 -11.30 12.71
CA PRO A 67 2.84 -12.32 12.20
C PRO A 67 1.43 -12.26 12.80
N LYS A 68 1.31 -11.99 14.09
CA LYS A 68 -0.01 -11.86 14.76
C LYS A 68 -0.83 -10.71 14.17
N ASP A 69 -0.17 -9.62 13.78
CA ASP A 69 -0.85 -8.45 13.21
C ASP A 69 -1.30 -8.74 11.79
N GLN A 70 -0.49 -9.49 11.01
CA GLN A 70 -0.90 -9.94 9.68
C GLN A 70 -2.12 -10.86 9.75
N PHE A 71 -2.13 -11.81 10.67
CA PHE A 71 -3.28 -12.69 10.87
C PHE A 71 -4.53 -11.91 11.30
N ALA A 72 -4.36 -10.93 12.17
CA ALA A 72 -5.46 -10.08 12.60
C ALA A 72 -6.04 -9.27 11.42
N ALA A 73 -5.17 -8.74 10.55
CA ALA A 73 -5.59 -8.00 9.36
C ALA A 73 -6.36 -8.89 8.39
N LEU A 74 -5.89 -10.11 8.15
CA LEU A 74 -6.56 -11.08 7.28
C LEU A 74 -7.93 -11.45 7.82
N ARG A 75 -8.02 -11.67 9.12
CA ARG A 75 -9.30 -11.98 9.78
C ARG A 75 -10.27 -10.81 9.69
N TYR A 76 -9.78 -9.61 9.99
CA TYR A 76 -10.58 -8.39 9.88
C TYR A 76 -11.15 -8.21 8.47
N ALA A 77 -10.30 -8.33 7.47
CA ALA A 77 -10.73 -8.19 6.08
C ALA A 77 -11.81 -9.22 5.72
N ARG A 78 -11.62 -10.47 6.13
CA ARG A 78 -12.59 -11.55 5.90
C ARG A 78 -13.93 -11.25 6.56
N GLU A 79 -13.92 -10.83 7.83
CA GLU A 79 -15.13 -10.53 8.60
C GLU A 79 -15.91 -9.34 8.01
N LYS A 80 -15.19 -8.37 7.44
CA LYS A 80 -15.79 -7.19 6.81
C LYS A 80 -16.15 -7.39 5.35
N GLY A 81 -15.83 -8.55 4.77
CA GLY A 81 -16.04 -8.80 3.35
C GLY A 81 -15.15 -7.94 2.46
N LEU A 82 -13.99 -7.54 2.96
CA LEU A 82 -13.01 -6.74 2.23
C LEU A 82 -11.87 -7.58 1.71
N LYS A 83 -11.18 -7.07 0.69
CA LYS A 83 -9.97 -7.68 0.13
C LYS A 83 -8.75 -6.85 0.51
N ILE A 84 -7.60 -7.51 0.62
CA ILE A 84 -6.32 -6.80 0.69
C ILE A 84 -5.98 -6.40 -0.74
N LEU A 85 -5.96 -5.08 -0.99
CA LEU A 85 -5.68 -4.52 -2.32
C LEU A 85 -4.23 -4.11 -2.49
N ALA A 86 -3.60 -3.68 -1.40
CA ALA A 86 -2.21 -3.24 -1.43
C ALA A 86 -1.53 -3.43 -0.07
N ASN A 87 -0.23 -3.60 -0.15
CA ASN A 87 0.69 -3.46 0.96
C ASN A 87 1.28 -2.05 0.84
N TRP A 88 1.19 -1.22 1.88
CA TRP A 88 1.72 0.13 1.80
C TRP A 88 2.81 0.35 2.85
N HIS A 89 3.76 1.20 2.52
CA HIS A 89 4.74 1.70 3.48
C HIS A 89 5.17 3.11 3.11
N SER A 90 5.83 3.79 4.05
CA SER A 90 6.35 5.12 3.82
C SER A 90 7.86 5.10 3.59
N HIS A 91 8.32 6.05 2.78
CA HIS A 91 9.73 6.42 2.65
C HIS A 91 9.90 7.80 3.28
N PRO A 92 10.34 7.89 4.55
CA PRO A 92 10.43 9.19 5.23
C PRO A 92 11.36 10.19 4.55
N ALA A 93 12.43 9.71 3.91
CA ALA A 93 13.48 10.56 3.34
C ALA A 93 13.96 10.12 1.95
N SER A 94 13.14 9.37 1.23
CA SER A 94 13.45 8.91 -0.13
C SER A 94 12.24 9.01 -1.04
N PRO A 95 12.44 8.94 -2.38
CA PRO A 95 11.32 9.07 -3.32
C PRO A 95 10.28 7.95 -3.23
N SER A 96 9.07 8.21 -3.75
CA SER A 96 8.00 7.23 -3.86
C SER A 96 8.28 6.28 -5.02
N ARG A 97 9.20 5.35 -4.79
CA ARG A 97 9.53 4.27 -5.71
C ARG A 97 10.13 3.11 -4.93
N PRO A 98 9.99 1.86 -5.38
CA PRO A 98 10.54 0.71 -4.68
C PRO A 98 12.07 0.79 -4.55
N SER A 99 12.58 0.49 -3.36
CA SER A 99 14.00 0.23 -3.14
C SER A 99 14.36 -1.15 -3.70
N GLN A 100 15.65 -1.48 -3.76
CA GLN A 100 16.08 -2.81 -4.17
C GLN A 100 15.50 -3.89 -3.23
N GLU A 101 15.45 -3.59 -1.94
CA GLU A 101 14.85 -4.49 -0.95
C GLU A 101 13.34 -4.62 -1.15
N ASP A 102 12.64 -3.51 -1.42
CA ASP A 102 11.20 -3.54 -1.71
C ASP A 102 10.90 -4.46 -2.90
N LEU A 103 11.69 -4.36 -3.97
CA LEU A 103 11.53 -5.22 -5.14
C LEU A 103 11.76 -6.69 -4.82
N ARG A 104 12.78 -6.98 -4.00
CA ARG A 104 13.12 -8.34 -3.62
C ARG A 104 12.05 -8.98 -2.73
N LEU A 105 11.43 -8.18 -1.86
CA LEU A 105 10.44 -8.66 -0.89
C LEU A 105 9.00 -8.63 -1.40
N ALA A 106 8.76 -8.07 -2.59
CA ALA A 106 7.42 -8.01 -3.19
C ALA A 106 7.05 -9.37 -3.79
N ASN A 107 6.51 -10.26 -2.96
CA ASN A 107 6.26 -11.65 -3.32
C ASN A 107 4.84 -11.93 -3.80
N ASP A 108 3.92 -10.99 -3.69
CA ASP A 108 2.53 -11.19 -4.07
C ASP A 108 2.19 -10.36 -5.31
N PRO A 109 2.10 -11.02 -6.49
CA PRO A 109 1.76 -10.30 -7.72
C PRO A 109 0.28 -9.93 -7.84
N THR A 110 -0.56 -10.37 -6.90
CA THR A 110 -2.01 -10.12 -6.95
C THR A 110 -2.41 -8.82 -6.28
N ILE A 111 -1.51 -8.20 -5.51
CA ILE A 111 -1.75 -6.92 -4.85
C ILE A 111 -0.81 -5.85 -5.39
N ARG A 112 -1.10 -4.60 -5.08
CA ARG A 112 -0.21 -3.50 -5.39
C ARG A 112 0.66 -3.16 -4.18
N TYR A 113 1.78 -2.49 -4.44
CA TYR A 113 2.69 -1.99 -3.41
C TYR A 113 2.66 -0.47 -3.46
N ALA A 114 2.07 0.14 -2.44
CA ALA A 114 1.91 1.59 -2.37
C ALA A 114 3.01 2.19 -1.49
N ILE A 115 3.66 3.24 -1.98
CA ILE A 115 4.77 3.88 -1.28
C ILE A 115 4.47 5.36 -1.12
N LEU A 116 4.39 5.81 0.14
CA LEU A 116 4.18 7.20 0.48
C LEU A 116 5.53 7.84 0.84
N SER A 117 5.98 8.77 0.02
CA SER A 117 7.20 9.52 0.29
C SER A 117 6.88 10.81 1.03
N LEU A 118 7.72 11.13 2.03
CA LEU A 118 7.71 12.42 2.73
C LEU A 118 8.93 13.26 2.36
N LEU A 119 9.63 12.90 1.30
CA LEU A 119 10.86 13.58 0.88
C LEU A 119 10.61 15.09 0.68
N ASP A 120 11.48 15.90 1.28
CA ASP A 120 11.42 17.37 1.20
C ASP A 120 10.12 17.98 1.72
N GLY A 121 9.39 17.25 2.57
CA GLY A 121 8.10 17.71 3.09
C GLY A 121 6.97 17.74 2.08
N GLU A 122 7.16 17.13 0.91
CA GLU A 122 6.15 17.02 -0.15
C GLU A 122 5.63 15.59 -0.26
N PRO A 123 4.46 15.26 0.31
CA PRO A 123 3.93 13.92 0.19
C PRO A 123 3.67 13.51 -1.27
N LYS A 124 4.16 12.33 -1.64
CA LYS A 124 3.92 11.70 -2.94
C LYS A 124 3.49 10.26 -2.71
N LEU A 125 2.48 9.82 -3.42
CA LEU A 125 1.97 8.46 -3.28
C LEU A 125 1.83 7.81 -4.66
N ASN A 126 2.60 6.76 -4.87
CA ASN A 126 2.49 5.92 -6.06
C ASN A 126 2.25 4.48 -5.64
N SER A 127 1.57 3.72 -6.48
CA SER A 127 1.46 2.28 -6.29
C SER A 127 2.01 1.53 -7.49
N PHE A 128 2.52 0.35 -7.24
CA PHE A 128 3.27 -0.43 -8.22
C PHE A 128 2.76 -1.86 -8.25
N LYS A 129 2.68 -2.43 -9.45
CA LYS A 129 2.65 -3.89 -9.61
C LYS A 129 4.06 -4.37 -9.83
N ILE A 130 4.43 -5.39 -9.07
CA ILE A 130 5.79 -5.94 -9.09
C ILE A 130 5.69 -7.43 -9.38
N LEU A 131 6.42 -7.86 -10.41
CA LEU A 131 6.46 -9.26 -10.82
C LEU A 131 7.91 -9.68 -10.99
N ASN A 132 8.31 -10.74 -10.29
CA ASN A 132 9.68 -11.27 -10.31
C ASN A 132 10.74 -10.20 -10.05
N GLY A 133 10.48 -9.31 -9.09
CA GLY A 133 11.40 -8.25 -8.71
C GLY A 133 11.45 -7.06 -9.65
N GLU A 134 10.52 -6.97 -10.60
CA GLU A 134 10.46 -5.87 -11.58
C GLU A 134 9.12 -5.15 -11.51
N VAL A 135 9.15 -3.82 -11.62
CA VAL A 135 7.95 -3.01 -11.72
C VAL A 135 7.35 -3.20 -13.11
N VAL A 136 6.11 -3.68 -13.18
CA VAL A 136 5.40 -3.89 -14.46
C VAL A 136 4.27 -2.89 -14.67
N ASP A 137 3.87 -2.16 -13.64
CA ASP A 137 2.86 -1.10 -13.72
C ASP A 137 3.03 -0.11 -12.58
N LYS A 138 2.69 1.15 -12.82
CA LYS A 138 2.74 2.24 -11.85
C LYS A 138 1.49 3.09 -11.98
N GLU A 139 0.90 3.42 -10.82
CA GLU A 139 -0.19 4.41 -10.74
C GLU A 139 0.22 5.55 -9.80
N ILE A 140 -0.13 6.78 -10.17
CA ILE A 140 0.13 7.98 -9.38
C ILE A 140 -1.15 8.34 -8.65
N HIS A 141 -1.08 8.47 -7.31
CA HIS A 141 -2.22 8.81 -6.47
C HIS A 141 -2.12 10.20 -5.84
N LEU A 142 -0.89 10.70 -5.71
CA LEU A 142 -0.63 12.03 -5.15
C LEU A 142 0.69 12.58 -5.68
#